data_1a3b10e801d5b9a80d558a5814b58b85
#
_entry.id   1a3b10e801d5b9a80d558a5814b58b85
#
_cell.length_a   1.000
_cell.length_b   1.000
_cell.length_c   1.000
_cell.angle_alpha   90.00
_cell.angle_beta   90.00
_cell.angle_gamma   90.00
#
_symmetry.space_group_name_H-M   'P 1'
#
loop_
_entity.id
_entity.type
_entity.pdbx_description
1 polymer ?
#
loop_
_entity_poly.entity_id
_entity_poly.type
_entity_poly.pdbx_seq_one_letter_code
_entity_poly.pdbx_strand_id
1 'polypeptide(L)'
;MVWLAADPRIGRELILCMPRVAPNSEAAMAHWMSMANAGARIEHPKLAPVVEIGRVEQWPFIAYERSLGETLDERLKRAAAPTPLEAAEWMSQFLEGLAFAHEAGHAHRDIQSSHFLIDAQHKVRLIGLEVAQEVFPANVDFNTVTRRAVRESAEEDILCAGLLLHRILSGKRPLEQADLHAVVQQMQPLGKEVIRLGWETPHPIPDPLRAICNRATDRQARQRYLLARTFLRALEGWRLVAQQDEGGAIQLLLDKMQRNGHLPSTSGSLRRALGGNSGFDAQHTNVLSELVLKDMALTLELLRRVNNALRQQGHQGEAILNIQRALQMIGLDGLHAAVSTLKPWPGVLQPQAAERLKTVMQRVAKAGEVAQALRPAGYDSEVTFLIVILQNLGRLLLSYHLPDDALQMQHLMQAPEPTEDQPQPVGMSEQAAAYAVLGCDMDTLGTALTKYWHLGDDVMRMSRRLPVDGPVHKAMDDVELLRQTASLANELVDCFSL
;
A
#
# COMPACT_ATOMS: atom_id res chain seq x y z
N MET A 1 30.09 9.76 5.46
CA MET A 1 30.60 11.05 4.88
C MET A 1 30.76 10.87 3.39
N VAL A 2 30.39 11.89 2.61
CA VAL A 2 30.47 11.84 1.13
C VAL A 2 31.44 12.91 0.65
N TRP A 3 32.39 12.53 -0.22
CA TRP A 3 33.42 13.39 -0.74
C TRP A 3 33.46 13.30 -2.27
N LEU A 4 33.77 14.43 -2.92
CA LEU A 4 34.12 14.45 -4.35
C LEU A 4 35.64 14.31 -4.49
N ALA A 5 36.07 13.35 -5.29
CA ALA A 5 37.47 13.07 -5.55
C ALA A 5 37.72 13.00 -7.05
N ALA A 6 38.91 13.37 -7.49
CA ALA A 6 39.36 13.21 -8.85
C ALA A 6 40.44 12.12 -8.91
N ASP A 7 40.27 11.12 -9.80
CA ASP A 7 41.35 10.17 -10.09
C ASP A 7 42.18 10.72 -11.29
N PRO A 8 43.37 11.21 -11.02
CA PRO A 8 44.21 11.80 -12.08
C PRO A 8 44.71 10.78 -13.11
N ARG A 9 44.66 9.47 -12.79
CA ARG A 9 45.13 8.40 -13.70
C ARG A 9 44.12 8.13 -14.80
N ILE A 10 42.83 8.27 -14.54
CA ILE A 10 41.73 8.02 -15.48
C ILE A 10 40.98 9.29 -15.87
N GLY A 11 41.34 10.44 -15.29
CA GLY A 11 40.70 11.73 -15.54
C GLY A 11 39.22 11.77 -15.20
N ARG A 12 38.77 10.96 -14.23
CA ARG A 12 37.36 10.88 -13.83
C ARG A 12 37.15 11.44 -12.42
N GLU A 13 36.00 12.05 -12.24
CA GLU A 13 35.51 12.43 -10.92
C GLU A 13 34.72 11.26 -10.28
N LEU A 14 35.01 11.03 -9.01
CA LEU A 14 34.40 9.96 -8.22
C LEU A 14 33.72 10.56 -6.97
N ILE A 15 32.65 9.91 -6.54
CA ILE A 15 32.02 10.16 -5.27
C ILE A 15 32.48 9.05 -4.30
N LEU A 16 33.14 9.46 -3.20
CA LEU A 16 33.62 8.55 -2.17
C LEU A 16 32.65 8.59 -0.98
N CYS A 17 32.12 7.44 -0.62
CA CYS A 17 31.34 7.25 0.60
C CYS A 17 32.23 6.60 1.65
N MET A 18 32.39 7.27 2.81
CA MET A 18 33.23 6.84 3.92
C MET A 18 32.42 6.78 5.20
N PRO A 19 32.73 5.85 6.13
CA PRO A 19 32.06 5.80 7.43
C PRO A 19 32.34 7.08 8.24
N ARG A 20 31.48 7.37 9.22
CA ARG A 20 31.66 8.54 10.10
C ARG A 20 32.78 8.34 11.10
N VAL A 21 33.05 7.10 11.45
CA VAL A 21 34.12 6.68 12.37
C VAL A 21 34.93 5.59 11.66
N ALA A 22 36.24 5.74 11.68
CA ALA A 22 37.12 4.73 11.11
C ALA A 22 37.07 3.44 11.95
N PRO A 23 37.15 2.24 11.29
CA PRO A 23 37.34 0.99 12.03
C PRO A 23 38.56 1.04 12.94
N ASN A 24 38.41 0.62 14.18
CA ASN A 24 39.43 0.78 15.23
C ASN A 24 40.44 -0.39 15.33
N SER A 25 40.32 -1.38 14.47
CA SER A 25 41.18 -2.56 14.40
C SER A 25 41.20 -3.16 12.99
N GLU A 26 42.24 -3.93 12.68
CA GLU A 26 42.31 -4.66 11.39
C GLU A 26 41.17 -5.69 11.24
N ALA A 27 40.72 -6.29 12.35
CA ALA A 27 39.54 -7.20 12.30
C ALA A 27 38.27 -6.44 11.95
N ALA A 28 38.04 -5.25 12.52
CA ALA A 28 36.92 -4.37 12.19
C ALA A 28 37.00 -3.89 10.73
N MET A 29 38.22 -3.57 10.26
CA MET A 29 38.46 -3.19 8.88
C MET A 29 38.14 -4.35 7.92
N ALA A 30 38.61 -5.56 8.21
CA ALA A 30 38.35 -6.75 7.41
C ALA A 30 36.84 -7.07 7.37
N HIS A 31 36.15 -6.93 8.48
CA HIS A 31 34.68 -7.07 8.54
C HIS A 31 33.99 -6.03 7.69
N TRP A 32 34.37 -4.75 7.81
CA TRP A 32 33.82 -3.66 6.99
C TRP A 32 34.00 -3.93 5.50
N MET A 33 35.20 -4.33 5.07
CA MET A 33 35.48 -4.67 3.68
C MET A 33 34.64 -5.84 3.18
N SER A 34 34.43 -6.84 4.03
CA SER A 34 33.57 -8.01 3.69
C SER A 34 32.13 -7.61 3.44
N MET A 35 31.55 -6.79 4.31
CA MET A 35 30.17 -6.32 4.20
C MET A 35 29.99 -5.36 3.03
N ALA A 36 30.93 -4.43 2.81
CA ALA A 36 30.92 -3.53 1.65
C ALA A 36 30.97 -4.32 0.33
N ASN A 37 31.79 -5.37 0.25
CA ASN A 37 31.84 -6.26 -0.91
C ASN A 37 30.54 -7.08 -1.08
N ALA A 38 29.87 -7.46 -0.01
CA ALA A 38 28.58 -8.13 -0.08
C ALA A 38 27.49 -7.19 -0.61
N GLY A 39 27.44 -5.95 -0.09
CA GLY A 39 26.52 -4.91 -0.56
C GLY A 39 26.76 -4.52 -2.03
N ALA A 40 28.01 -4.46 -2.46
CA ALA A 40 28.38 -4.14 -3.85
C ALA A 40 27.93 -5.19 -4.89
N ARG A 41 27.60 -6.40 -4.46
CA ARG A 41 27.07 -7.47 -5.33
C ARG A 41 25.57 -7.35 -5.59
N ILE A 42 24.90 -6.44 -4.89
CA ILE A 42 23.48 -6.21 -5.07
C ILE A 42 23.29 -5.33 -6.30
N GLU A 43 22.81 -5.92 -7.37
CA GLU A 43 22.55 -5.23 -8.64
C GLU A 43 21.09 -4.83 -8.75
N HIS A 44 20.83 -3.52 -8.84
CA HIS A 44 19.49 -2.98 -9.07
C HIS A 44 19.58 -1.64 -9.80
N PRO A 45 18.68 -1.31 -10.75
CA PRO A 45 18.72 -0.05 -11.51
C PRO A 45 18.70 1.23 -10.65
N LYS A 46 18.18 1.13 -9.42
CA LYS A 46 18.09 2.24 -8.47
C LYS A 46 19.17 2.22 -7.38
N LEU A 47 20.11 1.28 -7.45
CA LEU A 47 21.35 1.28 -6.69
C LEU A 47 22.49 1.66 -7.63
N ALA A 48 23.36 2.56 -7.21
CA ALA A 48 24.50 2.93 -8.04
C ALA A 48 25.54 1.80 -8.07
N PRO A 49 26.06 1.44 -9.25
CA PRO A 49 27.12 0.44 -9.34
C PRO A 49 28.40 0.97 -8.66
N VAL A 50 29.01 0.09 -7.86
CA VAL A 50 30.28 0.38 -7.18
C VAL A 50 31.44 0.29 -8.17
N VAL A 51 32.29 1.31 -8.19
CA VAL A 51 33.50 1.34 -9.02
C VAL A 51 34.67 0.67 -8.31
N GLU A 52 34.87 1.03 -7.05
CA GLU A 52 35.99 0.54 -6.23
C GLU A 52 35.59 0.52 -4.75
N ILE A 53 36.10 -0.49 -4.04
CA ILE A 53 36.10 -0.54 -2.59
C ILE A 53 37.56 -0.55 -2.17
N GLY A 54 37.95 0.45 -1.38
CA GLY A 54 39.34 0.62 -1.00
C GLY A 54 39.53 1.17 0.38
N ARG A 55 40.79 1.41 0.76
CA ARG A 55 41.15 2.13 1.99
C ARG A 55 42.30 3.08 1.74
N VAL A 56 42.26 4.20 2.44
CA VAL A 56 43.38 5.12 2.56
C VAL A 56 43.71 5.24 4.05
N GLU A 57 44.88 4.75 4.42
CA GLU A 57 45.30 4.63 5.83
C GLU A 57 44.26 3.82 6.64
N GLN A 58 43.63 4.47 7.62
CA GLN A 58 42.57 3.87 8.45
C GLN A 58 41.15 4.08 7.96
N TRP A 59 40.98 4.77 6.82
CA TRP A 59 39.66 5.10 6.30
C TRP A 59 39.29 4.21 5.10
N PRO A 60 38.32 3.33 5.25
CA PRO A 60 37.77 2.60 4.12
C PRO A 60 36.78 3.48 3.36
N PHE A 61 36.61 3.19 2.07
CA PHE A 61 35.67 3.90 1.20
C PHE A 61 35.01 2.99 0.16
N ILE A 62 33.85 3.42 -0.31
CA ILE A 62 33.20 2.90 -1.52
C ILE A 62 33.14 4.05 -2.53
N ALA A 63 33.64 3.82 -3.74
CA ALA A 63 33.68 4.80 -4.81
C ALA A 63 32.56 4.56 -5.85
N TYR A 64 31.94 5.63 -6.31
CA TYR A 64 30.94 5.68 -7.37
C TYR A 64 31.32 6.69 -8.43
N GLU A 65 30.87 6.50 -9.67
CA GLU A 65 31.13 7.49 -10.74
C GLU A 65 30.28 8.77 -10.51
N ARG A 66 30.92 9.93 -10.61
CA ARG A 66 30.25 11.23 -10.55
C ARG A 66 29.27 11.45 -11.71
N SER A 67 29.52 10.84 -12.84
CA SER A 67 28.67 10.87 -14.03
C SER A 67 27.27 10.27 -13.80
N LEU A 68 27.06 9.51 -12.71
CA LEU A 68 25.76 8.95 -12.34
C LEU A 68 24.73 9.99 -11.89
N GLY A 69 25.17 11.22 -11.56
CA GLY A 69 24.28 12.31 -11.21
C GLY A 69 24.84 13.25 -10.13
N GLU A 70 24.09 14.30 -9.85
CA GLU A 70 24.33 15.21 -8.72
C GLU A 70 23.62 14.72 -7.47
N THR A 71 24.09 15.11 -6.28
CA THR A 71 23.42 14.80 -5.03
C THR A 71 22.14 15.62 -4.90
N LEU A 72 21.20 15.13 -4.08
CA LEU A 72 19.97 15.88 -3.77
C LEU A 72 20.30 17.26 -3.18
N ASP A 73 21.34 17.38 -2.37
CA ASP A 73 21.78 18.66 -1.81
C ASP A 73 22.22 19.66 -2.90
N GLU A 74 22.95 19.20 -3.88
CA GLU A 74 23.38 20.00 -5.03
C GLU A 74 22.18 20.41 -5.88
N ARG A 75 21.29 19.45 -6.16
CA ARG A 75 20.07 19.67 -6.95
C ARG A 75 19.16 20.73 -6.31
N LEU A 76 18.87 20.61 -5.02
CA LEU A 76 18.00 21.56 -4.29
C LEU A 76 18.62 22.95 -4.14
N LYS A 77 19.94 23.08 -4.19
CA LYS A 77 20.63 24.39 -4.18
C LYS A 77 20.66 25.05 -5.56
N ARG A 78 20.77 24.27 -6.62
CA ARG A 78 20.99 24.76 -7.97
C ARG A 78 19.72 25.06 -8.73
N ALA A 79 18.66 24.30 -8.51
CA ALA A 79 17.43 24.35 -9.29
C ALA A 79 16.24 24.82 -8.45
N ALA A 80 15.17 25.19 -9.13
CA ALA A 80 13.87 25.44 -8.48
C ALA A 80 13.39 24.22 -7.72
N ALA A 81 12.57 24.45 -6.68
CA ALA A 81 11.96 23.37 -5.93
C ALA A 81 11.15 22.44 -6.87
N PRO A 82 11.27 21.13 -6.72
CA PRO A 82 10.52 20.20 -7.54
C PRO A 82 9.02 20.30 -7.27
N THR A 83 8.23 20.03 -8.29
CA THR A 83 6.79 19.87 -8.15
C THR A 83 6.46 18.69 -7.26
N PRO A 84 5.24 18.62 -6.65
CA PRO A 84 4.82 17.45 -5.87
C PRO A 84 4.92 16.12 -6.64
N LEU A 85 4.66 16.14 -7.94
CA LEU A 85 4.74 14.96 -8.80
C LEU A 85 6.19 14.52 -9.02
N GLU A 86 7.11 15.45 -9.31
CA GLU A 86 8.54 15.15 -9.43
C GLU A 86 9.13 14.65 -8.11
N ALA A 87 8.74 15.26 -6.98
CA ALA A 87 9.16 14.82 -5.65
C ALA A 87 8.74 13.37 -5.37
N ALA A 88 7.50 13.02 -5.69
CA ALA A 88 7.00 11.66 -5.52
C ALA A 88 7.68 10.68 -6.48
N GLU A 89 7.98 11.09 -7.72
CA GLU A 89 8.70 10.27 -8.69
C GLU A 89 10.13 9.97 -8.22
N TRP A 90 10.87 10.97 -7.76
CA TRP A 90 12.23 10.78 -7.23
C TRP A 90 12.23 9.87 -6.01
N MET A 91 11.31 10.12 -5.07
CA MET A 91 11.22 9.29 -3.86
C MET A 91 10.74 7.87 -4.15
N SER A 92 9.87 7.66 -5.13
CA SER A 92 9.48 6.30 -5.56
C SER A 92 10.69 5.51 -6.05
N GLN A 93 11.51 6.11 -6.91
CA GLN A 93 12.74 5.48 -7.40
C GLN A 93 13.74 5.18 -6.27
N PHE A 94 13.90 6.12 -5.33
CA PHE A 94 14.77 5.93 -4.16
C PHE A 94 14.29 4.76 -3.29
N LEU A 95 12.99 4.74 -2.97
CA LEU A 95 12.38 3.69 -2.16
C LEU A 95 12.38 2.32 -2.86
N GLU A 96 12.34 2.27 -4.19
CA GLU A 96 12.48 1.04 -4.96
C GLU A 96 13.86 0.40 -4.72
N GLY A 97 14.94 1.18 -4.80
CA GLY A 97 16.29 0.73 -4.49
C GLY A 97 16.46 0.33 -3.03
N LEU A 98 15.92 1.14 -2.10
CA LEU A 98 15.98 0.87 -0.67
C LEU A 98 15.19 -0.38 -0.29
N ALA A 99 14.00 -0.57 -0.85
CA ALA A 99 13.19 -1.77 -0.61
C ALA A 99 13.90 -3.03 -1.08
N PHE A 100 14.54 -2.98 -2.26
CA PHE A 100 15.31 -4.10 -2.78
C PHE A 100 16.50 -4.45 -1.87
N ALA A 101 17.23 -3.45 -1.37
CA ALA A 101 18.33 -3.65 -0.44
C ALA A 101 17.84 -4.30 0.89
N HIS A 102 16.73 -3.79 1.47
CA HIS A 102 16.14 -4.35 2.68
C HIS A 102 15.66 -5.81 2.50
N GLU A 103 15.05 -6.13 1.36
CA GLU A 103 14.61 -7.49 1.00
C GLU A 103 15.80 -8.45 0.81
N ALA A 104 16.94 -7.93 0.36
CA ALA A 104 18.21 -8.67 0.30
C ALA A 104 18.93 -8.80 1.66
N GLY A 105 18.37 -8.21 2.73
CA GLY A 105 18.92 -8.28 4.08
C GLY A 105 19.94 -7.20 4.43
N HIS A 106 20.00 -6.12 3.65
CA HIS A 106 20.93 -5.01 3.84
C HIS A 106 20.19 -3.72 4.22
N ALA A 107 20.58 -3.09 5.34
CA ALA A 107 20.12 -1.75 5.73
C ALA A 107 21.20 -0.70 5.41
N HIS A 108 20.78 0.51 5.08
CA HIS A 108 21.69 1.60 4.72
C HIS A 108 22.34 2.26 5.95
N ARG A 109 21.59 2.44 7.01
CA ARG A 109 21.98 2.96 8.35
C ARG A 109 22.47 4.42 8.42
N ASP A 110 22.65 5.10 7.29
CA ASP A 110 23.04 6.52 7.25
C ASP A 110 22.46 7.21 6.01
N ILE A 111 21.15 7.13 5.83
CA ILE A 111 20.49 7.84 4.73
C ILE A 111 20.60 9.35 4.95
N GLN A 112 21.23 10.03 3.97
CA GLN A 112 21.41 11.48 3.91
C GLN A 112 21.07 11.99 2.52
N SER A 113 20.85 13.29 2.37
CA SER A 113 20.62 13.89 1.05
C SER A 113 21.81 13.72 0.09
N SER A 114 23.02 13.53 0.62
CA SER A 114 24.22 13.25 -0.17
C SER A 114 24.28 11.82 -0.72
N HIS A 115 23.47 10.90 -0.18
CA HIS A 115 23.39 9.52 -0.67
C HIS A 115 22.31 9.32 -1.73
N PHE A 116 21.65 10.37 -2.15
CA PHE A 116 20.58 10.41 -3.13
C PHE A 116 21.10 11.10 -4.40
N LEU A 117 21.42 10.33 -5.44
CA LEU A 117 21.89 10.87 -6.73
C LEU A 117 20.74 11.02 -7.72
N ILE A 118 20.77 12.13 -8.47
CA ILE A 118 19.79 12.43 -9.53
C ILE A 118 20.54 12.78 -10.80
N ASP A 119 20.29 12.06 -11.89
CA ASP A 119 20.86 12.39 -13.19
C ASP A 119 20.03 13.44 -13.97
N ALA A 120 20.53 13.85 -15.12
CA ALA A 120 19.87 14.85 -15.95
C ALA A 120 18.51 14.39 -16.53
N GLN A 121 18.23 13.10 -16.52
CA GLN A 121 16.97 12.48 -16.93
C GLN A 121 16.05 12.18 -15.73
N HIS A 122 16.31 12.77 -14.57
CA HIS A 122 15.56 12.55 -13.32
C HIS A 122 15.56 11.09 -12.83
N LYS A 123 16.55 10.28 -13.26
CA LYS A 123 16.74 8.95 -12.69
C LYS A 123 17.47 9.06 -11.37
N VAL A 124 16.93 8.37 -10.38
CA VAL A 124 17.46 8.38 -9.02
C VAL A 124 18.21 7.09 -8.73
N ARG A 125 19.33 7.21 -8.02
CA ARG A 125 20.12 6.09 -7.51
C ARG A 125 20.57 6.35 -6.08
N LEU A 126 20.50 5.30 -5.27
CA LEU A 126 21.01 5.28 -3.89
C LEU A 126 22.51 4.88 -3.92
N ILE A 127 23.35 5.61 -3.17
CA ILE A 127 24.76 5.28 -2.92
C ILE A 127 25.00 5.11 -1.43
N GLY A 128 26.14 4.51 -1.06
CA GLY A 128 26.57 4.40 0.32
C GLY A 128 26.00 3.22 1.09
N LEU A 129 25.41 2.23 0.41
CA LEU A 129 24.96 1.00 1.05
C LEU A 129 26.15 0.31 1.74
N GLU A 130 25.95 -0.16 2.98
CA GLU A 130 26.96 -0.82 3.83
C GLU A 130 28.19 0.06 4.22
N VAL A 131 28.12 1.38 4.06
CA VAL A 131 29.17 2.29 4.55
C VAL A 131 29.07 2.49 6.06
N ALA A 132 27.85 2.66 6.59
CA ALA A 132 27.57 2.87 8.01
C ALA A 132 27.25 1.54 8.70
N GLN A 133 28.27 0.74 8.95
CA GLN A 133 28.11 -0.54 9.64
C GLN A 133 28.12 -0.38 11.14
N GLU A 134 27.32 -1.19 11.84
CA GLU A 134 27.41 -1.27 13.29
C GLU A 134 28.68 -2.00 13.70
N VAL A 135 29.47 -1.37 14.58
CA VAL A 135 30.63 -2.01 15.19
C VAL A 135 30.13 -2.82 16.38
N PHE A 136 29.96 -4.12 16.21
CA PHE A 136 29.59 -5.02 17.30
C PHE A 136 30.83 -5.35 18.16
N PRO A 137 30.69 -5.41 19.50
CA PRO A 137 31.75 -5.91 20.38
C PRO A 137 32.12 -7.36 20.01
N ALA A 138 33.39 -7.71 20.12
CA ALA A 138 33.95 -9.00 19.66
C ALA A 138 33.32 -10.28 20.28
N ASN A 139 32.43 -10.16 21.25
CA ASN A 139 31.84 -11.26 22.02
C ASN A 139 30.35 -11.52 21.73
N VAL A 140 29.79 -10.97 20.67
CA VAL A 140 28.36 -11.14 20.37
C VAL A 140 28.17 -12.23 19.30
N ASP A 141 27.27 -13.19 19.57
CA ASP A 141 26.89 -14.21 18.61
C ASP A 141 26.11 -13.58 17.43
N PHE A 142 26.80 -13.46 16.31
CA PHE A 142 26.34 -12.73 15.10
C PHE A 142 25.00 -13.23 14.52
N ASN A 143 24.61 -14.46 14.74
CA ASN A 143 23.47 -15.06 14.03
C ASN A 143 22.08 -14.69 14.58
N THR A 144 21.96 -14.38 15.87
CA THR A 144 20.68 -14.02 16.51
C THR A 144 20.44 -12.51 16.62
N VAL A 145 21.49 -11.73 16.77
CA VAL A 145 21.42 -10.25 16.88
C VAL A 145 21.19 -9.63 15.50
N THR A 146 21.70 -10.24 14.45
CA THR A 146 21.75 -9.66 13.10
C THR A 146 20.36 -9.36 12.51
N ARG A 147 19.38 -10.26 12.63
CA ARG A 147 18.04 -10.05 12.00
C ARG A 147 17.25 -8.93 12.66
N ARG A 148 17.31 -8.83 13.99
CA ARG A 148 16.60 -7.77 14.71
C ARG A 148 17.26 -6.42 14.49
N ALA A 149 18.57 -6.34 14.56
CA ALA A 149 19.34 -5.12 14.32
C ALA A 149 19.16 -4.61 12.88
N VAL A 150 19.18 -5.51 11.89
CA VAL A 150 18.90 -5.15 10.48
C VAL A 150 17.49 -4.60 10.32
N ARG A 151 16.49 -5.18 10.99
CA ARG A 151 15.11 -4.69 10.96
C ARG A 151 14.98 -3.31 11.60
N GLU A 152 15.55 -3.11 12.79
CA GLU A 152 15.54 -1.82 13.49
C GLU A 152 16.23 -0.74 12.64
N SER A 153 17.37 -1.07 12.02
CA SER A 153 18.07 -0.18 11.08
C SER A 153 17.24 0.12 9.82
N ALA A 154 16.53 -0.86 9.29
CA ALA A 154 15.65 -0.67 8.15
C ALA A 154 14.45 0.25 8.48
N GLU A 155 13.90 0.18 9.69
CA GLU A 155 12.85 1.09 10.17
C GLU A 155 13.37 2.54 10.30
N GLU A 156 14.62 2.72 10.72
CA GLU A 156 15.29 4.02 10.77
C GLU A 156 15.57 4.58 9.36
N ASP A 157 16.01 3.73 8.43
CA ASP A 157 16.17 4.10 7.02
C ASP A 157 14.86 4.64 6.42
N ILE A 158 13.73 4.01 6.73
CA ILE A 158 12.41 4.43 6.25
C ILE A 158 12.01 5.79 6.83
N LEU A 159 12.30 6.04 8.10
CA LEU A 159 12.10 7.35 8.70
C LEU A 159 12.96 8.41 8.01
N CYS A 160 14.24 8.14 7.78
CA CYS A 160 15.13 9.05 7.05
C CYS A 160 14.64 9.31 5.62
N ALA A 161 14.11 8.30 4.92
CA ALA A 161 13.47 8.49 3.63
C ALA A 161 12.23 9.41 3.72
N GLY A 162 11.43 9.31 4.78
CA GLY A 162 10.33 10.24 5.08
C GLY A 162 10.81 11.68 5.29
N LEU A 163 11.92 11.85 6.02
CA LEU A 163 12.55 13.16 6.24
C LEU A 163 13.11 13.77 4.93
N LEU A 164 13.62 12.93 4.01
CA LEU A 164 14.01 13.38 2.68
C LEU A 164 12.80 13.85 1.87
N LEU A 165 11.70 13.10 1.87
CA LEU A 165 10.46 13.54 1.22
C LEU A 165 9.96 14.87 1.79
N HIS A 166 9.94 15.00 3.12
CA HIS A 166 9.60 16.25 3.79
C HIS A 166 10.48 17.40 3.32
N ARG A 167 11.80 17.20 3.24
CA ARG A 167 12.76 18.19 2.77
C ARG A 167 12.51 18.60 1.32
N ILE A 168 12.28 17.64 0.45
CA ILE A 168 12.01 17.88 -0.97
C ILE A 168 10.73 18.72 -1.15
N LEU A 169 9.65 18.37 -0.43
CA LEU A 169 8.37 19.05 -0.52
C LEU A 169 8.34 20.42 0.17
N SER A 170 9.00 20.55 1.33
CA SER A 170 9.01 21.81 2.09
C SER A 170 10.07 22.81 1.60
N GLY A 171 11.09 22.33 0.88
CA GLY A 171 12.29 23.10 0.53
C GLY A 171 13.18 23.43 1.76
N LYS A 172 12.80 23.00 2.97
CA LYS A 172 13.49 23.32 4.23
C LYS A 172 14.10 22.05 4.84
N ARG A 173 15.22 22.20 5.53
CA ARG A 173 15.82 21.10 6.30
C ARG A 173 14.94 20.77 7.50
N PRO A 174 14.64 19.48 7.76
CA PRO A 174 13.93 19.10 8.99
C PRO A 174 14.70 19.59 10.22
N LEU A 175 14.02 20.23 11.17
CA LEU A 175 14.59 20.85 12.37
C LEU A 175 15.85 21.73 12.10
N GLU A 176 15.95 22.30 10.90
CA GLU A 176 17.12 23.10 10.44
C GLU A 176 18.45 22.34 10.47
N GLN A 177 18.42 21.02 10.69
CA GLN A 177 19.59 20.16 10.75
C GLN A 177 19.98 19.65 9.35
N ALA A 178 21.29 19.61 9.10
CA ALA A 178 21.82 19.01 7.87
C ALA A 178 21.91 17.48 7.95
N ASP A 179 22.15 16.96 9.14
CA ASP A 179 22.33 15.54 9.43
C ASP A 179 21.00 14.91 9.86
N LEU A 180 20.46 14.02 9.04
CA LEU A 180 19.20 13.33 9.33
C LEU A 180 19.31 12.40 10.54
N HIS A 181 20.47 11.84 10.81
CA HIS A 181 20.67 11.04 12.03
C HIS A 181 20.49 11.89 13.30
N ALA A 182 21.00 13.12 13.31
CA ALA A 182 20.77 14.06 14.42
C ALA A 182 19.28 14.41 14.57
N VAL A 183 18.53 14.54 13.45
CA VAL A 183 17.08 14.75 13.47
C VAL A 183 16.37 13.55 14.09
N VAL A 184 16.73 12.33 13.68
CA VAL A 184 16.16 11.08 14.22
C VAL A 184 16.39 10.97 15.72
N GLN A 185 17.58 11.30 16.21
CA GLN A 185 17.90 11.31 17.64
C GLN A 185 17.01 12.28 18.44
N GLN A 186 16.67 13.44 17.87
CA GLN A 186 15.75 14.40 18.50
C GLN A 186 14.28 13.96 18.47
N MET A 187 13.91 13.07 17.54
CA MET A 187 12.57 12.49 17.41
C MET A 187 12.35 11.22 18.24
N GLN A 188 13.40 10.61 18.76
CA GLN A 188 13.37 9.32 19.49
C GLN A 188 12.58 9.42 20.81
N PRO A 189 12.11 8.32 21.43
CA PRO A 189 10.82 8.20 22.13
C PRO A 189 10.56 9.18 23.26
N LEU A 190 11.57 9.92 23.67
CA LEU A 190 11.44 11.03 24.63
C LEU A 190 11.66 12.42 24.01
N GLY A 191 11.91 12.49 22.68
CA GLY A 191 12.05 13.75 21.96
C GLY A 191 10.71 14.49 21.85
N LYS A 192 10.71 15.81 22.09
CA LYS A 192 9.50 16.66 22.00
C LYS A 192 9.17 17.07 20.57
N GLU A 193 10.08 16.84 19.64
CA GLU A 193 9.97 17.37 18.28
C GLU A 193 9.02 16.53 17.42
N VAL A 194 8.10 17.20 16.76
CA VAL A 194 7.15 16.63 15.80
C VAL A 194 7.41 17.25 14.44
N ILE A 195 7.73 16.42 13.46
CA ILE A 195 7.95 16.89 12.09
C ILE A 195 6.68 16.63 11.29
N ARG A 196 6.02 17.72 10.89
CA ARG A 196 4.89 17.70 9.98
C ARG A 196 5.12 18.69 8.84
N LEU A 197 4.63 18.33 7.67
CA LEU A 197 4.71 19.19 6.51
C LEU A 197 3.83 20.44 6.72
N GLY A 198 4.46 21.61 6.81
CA GLY A 198 3.78 22.90 6.96
C GLY A 198 2.90 23.24 5.74
N TRP A 199 2.06 24.27 5.88
CA TRP A 199 1.24 24.77 4.76
C TRP A 199 2.04 25.69 3.83
N GLU A 200 3.06 26.37 4.33
CA GLU A 200 3.98 27.19 3.55
C GLU A 200 5.02 26.30 2.85
N THR A 201 4.73 25.93 1.62
CA THR A 201 5.58 25.11 0.77
C THR A 201 5.80 25.77 -0.57
N PRO A 202 6.92 25.51 -1.28
CA PRO A 202 7.21 26.12 -2.59
C PRO A 202 6.12 25.89 -3.64
N HIS A 203 5.46 24.73 -3.57
CA HIS A 203 4.30 24.39 -4.38
C HIS A 203 3.14 23.94 -3.48
N PRO A 204 1.87 24.16 -3.89
CA PRO A 204 0.73 23.59 -3.18
C PRO A 204 0.82 22.06 -3.12
N ILE A 205 0.79 21.49 -1.92
CA ILE A 205 0.88 20.03 -1.73
C ILE A 205 -0.52 19.45 -1.56
N PRO A 206 -0.97 18.54 -2.44
CA PRO A 206 -2.25 17.85 -2.29
C PRO A 206 -2.34 17.10 -0.96
N ASP A 207 -3.54 17.10 -0.36
CA ASP A 207 -3.77 16.49 0.96
C ASP A 207 -3.36 15.01 1.05
N PRO A 208 -3.58 14.15 0.03
CA PRO A 208 -3.12 12.78 0.09
C PRO A 208 -1.59 12.65 0.16
N LEU A 209 -0.84 13.44 -0.62
CA LEU A 209 0.62 13.45 -0.55
C LEU A 209 1.13 14.00 0.78
N ARG A 210 0.44 15.03 1.33
CA ARG A 210 0.70 15.56 2.67
C ARG A 210 0.51 14.48 3.74
N ALA A 211 -0.57 13.68 3.65
CA ALA A 211 -0.84 12.59 4.56
C ALA A 211 0.26 11.51 4.49
N ILE A 212 0.71 11.16 3.28
CA ILE A 212 1.81 10.20 3.06
C ILE A 212 3.09 10.71 3.70
N CYS A 213 3.46 11.97 3.48
CA CYS A 213 4.67 12.57 4.05
C CYS A 213 4.59 12.62 5.59
N ASN A 214 3.50 13.11 6.15
CA ASN A 214 3.31 13.23 7.61
C ASN A 214 3.30 11.88 8.30
N ARG A 215 2.77 10.84 7.65
CA ARG A 215 2.86 9.47 8.15
C ARG A 215 4.30 8.97 8.17
N ALA A 216 5.06 9.19 7.10
CA ALA A 216 6.44 8.74 7.03
C ALA A 216 7.33 9.34 8.13
N THR A 217 6.98 10.54 8.61
CA THR A 217 7.69 11.29 9.66
C THR A 217 6.96 11.30 11.01
N ASP A 218 5.94 10.44 11.21
CA ASP A 218 5.18 10.43 12.46
C ASP A 218 6.06 10.12 13.67
N ARG A 219 5.79 10.77 14.80
CA ARG A 219 6.52 10.58 16.05
C ARG A 219 6.42 9.14 16.55
N GLN A 220 5.24 8.54 16.43
CA GLN A 220 5.01 7.18 16.89
C GLN A 220 5.45 6.16 15.82
N ALA A 221 6.45 5.33 16.16
CA ALA A 221 7.00 4.33 15.24
C ALA A 221 5.92 3.41 14.63
N ARG A 222 4.90 3.02 15.41
CA ARG A 222 3.79 2.18 14.95
C ARG A 222 2.89 2.83 13.89
N GLN A 223 2.87 4.17 13.82
CA GLN A 223 2.10 4.92 12.83
C GLN A 223 2.86 5.08 11.52
N ARG A 224 4.17 4.88 11.51
CA ARG A 224 5.02 5.01 10.32
C ARG A 224 4.83 3.85 9.34
N TYR A 225 5.45 3.97 8.20
CA TYR A 225 5.68 2.84 7.31
C TYR A 225 6.73 1.93 7.95
N LEU A 226 6.43 0.64 8.06
CA LEU A 226 7.36 -0.36 8.61
C LEU A 226 8.23 -1.01 7.52
N LEU A 227 7.81 -0.90 6.25
CA LEU A 227 8.51 -1.45 5.09
C LEU A 227 8.65 -0.38 4.02
N ALA A 228 9.83 -0.27 3.43
CA ALA A 228 10.08 0.64 2.31
C ALA A 228 9.14 0.36 1.12
N ARG A 229 8.77 -0.91 0.90
CA ARG A 229 7.80 -1.34 -0.11
C ARG A 229 6.40 -0.75 0.11
N THR A 230 5.96 -0.63 1.35
CA THR A 230 4.64 -0.05 1.67
C THR A 230 4.64 1.46 1.47
N PHE A 231 5.74 2.13 1.83
CA PHE A 231 5.91 3.56 1.57
C PHE A 231 5.95 3.84 0.05
N LEU A 232 6.70 3.04 -0.70
CA LEU A 232 6.75 3.11 -2.16
C LEU A 232 5.35 3.01 -2.78
N ARG A 233 4.55 2.00 -2.40
CA ARG A 233 3.20 1.81 -2.93
C ARG A 233 2.28 3.02 -2.68
N ALA A 234 2.37 3.64 -1.51
CA ALA A 234 1.57 4.81 -1.20
C ALA A 234 1.91 5.98 -2.13
N LEU A 235 3.20 6.22 -2.39
CA LEU A 235 3.64 7.27 -3.33
C LEU A 235 3.25 6.95 -4.78
N GLU A 236 3.45 5.72 -5.22
CA GLU A 236 3.09 5.29 -6.58
C GLU A 236 1.58 5.37 -6.80
N GLY A 237 0.78 4.91 -5.83
CA GLY A 237 -0.66 5.00 -5.89
C GLY A 237 -1.13 6.45 -6.04
N TRP A 238 -0.62 7.37 -5.22
CA TRP A 238 -0.93 8.78 -5.34
C TRP A 238 -0.47 9.35 -6.69
N ARG A 239 0.75 9.07 -7.13
CA ARG A 239 1.32 9.57 -8.37
C ARG A 239 0.48 9.19 -9.58
N LEU A 240 0.05 7.94 -9.65
CA LEU A 240 -0.73 7.43 -10.76
C LEU A 240 -2.15 8.05 -10.81
N VAL A 241 -2.77 8.27 -9.64
CA VAL A 241 -4.04 9.02 -9.57
C VAL A 241 -3.84 10.48 -9.99
N ALA A 242 -2.75 11.12 -9.55
CA ALA A 242 -2.43 12.50 -9.90
C ALA A 242 -2.14 12.69 -11.41
N GLN A 243 -1.66 11.65 -12.10
CA GLN A 243 -1.47 11.63 -13.55
C GLN A 243 -2.72 11.22 -14.33
N GLN A 244 -3.86 11.00 -13.67
CA GLN A 244 -5.10 10.43 -14.23
C GLN A 244 -4.93 9.00 -14.77
N ASP A 245 -3.86 8.31 -14.39
CA ASP A 245 -3.67 6.90 -14.69
C ASP A 245 -4.30 6.06 -13.55
N GLU A 246 -5.12 5.07 -13.89
CA GLU A 246 -5.57 4.06 -12.93
C GLU A 246 -4.35 3.21 -12.53
N GLY A 247 -3.82 3.36 -11.27
CA GLY A 247 -2.58 2.67 -10.99
C GLY A 247 -2.27 2.39 -9.51
N GLY A 248 -1.07 2.00 -9.25
CA GLY A 248 -0.56 1.69 -7.92
C GLY A 248 -1.23 0.49 -7.28
N ALA A 249 -1.88 0.72 -6.14
CA ALA A 249 -2.60 -0.35 -5.42
C ALA A 249 -3.71 -0.98 -6.26
N ILE A 250 -4.40 -0.19 -7.10
CA ILE A 250 -5.45 -0.68 -8.00
C ILE A 250 -4.85 -1.66 -9.01
N GLN A 251 -3.81 -1.28 -9.73
CA GLN A 251 -3.18 -2.16 -10.72
C GLN A 251 -2.62 -3.43 -10.09
N LEU A 252 -1.94 -3.29 -8.95
CA LEU A 252 -1.43 -4.44 -8.20
C LEU A 252 -2.55 -5.38 -7.76
N LEU A 253 -3.69 -4.84 -7.33
CA LEU A 253 -4.86 -5.61 -6.96
C LEU A 253 -5.44 -6.35 -8.17
N LEU A 254 -5.59 -5.67 -9.32
CA LEU A 254 -6.05 -6.27 -10.56
C LEU A 254 -5.13 -7.40 -11.04
N ASP A 255 -3.81 -7.22 -10.99
CA ASP A 255 -2.83 -8.24 -11.35
C ASP A 255 -2.91 -9.48 -10.43
N LYS A 256 -3.09 -9.24 -9.13
CA LYS A 256 -3.28 -10.34 -8.16
C LYS A 256 -4.62 -11.06 -8.38
N MET A 257 -5.68 -10.34 -8.71
CA MET A 257 -6.99 -10.92 -9.05
C MET A 257 -6.90 -11.80 -10.29
N GLN A 258 -6.17 -11.41 -11.33
CA GLN A 258 -5.96 -12.23 -12.52
C GLN A 258 -5.26 -13.55 -12.20
N ARG A 259 -4.26 -13.54 -11.29
CA ARG A 259 -3.49 -14.74 -10.91
C ARG A 259 -4.23 -15.63 -9.91
N ASN A 260 -4.90 -15.03 -8.93
CA ASN A 260 -5.43 -15.72 -7.76
C ASN A 260 -6.96 -15.88 -7.75
N GLY A 261 -7.67 -15.35 -8.75
CA GLY A 261 -9.13 -15.24 -8.71
C GLY A 261 -9.58 -14.07 -7.82
N HIS A 262 -10.88 -13.89 -7.64
CA HIS A 262 -11.41 -12.73 -6.92
C HIS A 262 -11.41 -12.94 -5.40
N LEU A 263 -12.16 -13.92 -4.91
CA LEU A 263 -12.24 -14.33 -3.50
C LEU A 263 -12.25 -15.86 -3.40
N PRO A 264 -11.85 -16.43 -2.26
CA PRO A 264 -11.97 -17.86 -2.02
C PRO A 264 -13.40 -18.23 -1.61
N SER A 265 -13.92 -19.34 -2.15
CA SER A 265 -15.25 -19.85 -1.78
C SER A 265 -15.22 -20.47 -0.38
N THR A 266 -16.17 -20.07 0.46
CA THR A 266 -16.37 -20.62 1.81
C THR A 266 -17.26 -21.86 1.83
N SER A 267 -18.01 -22.13 0.76
CA SER A 267 -19.01 -23.20 0.70
C SER A 267 -18.48 -24.49 0.08
N GLY A 268 -17.73 -25.26 0.84
CA GLY A 268 -17.36 -26.63 0.45
C GLY A 268 -18.56 -27.58 0.27
N SER A 269 -19.73 -27.28 0.87
CA SER A 269 -20.98 -28.00 0.73
C SER A 269 -21.64 -27.77 -0.62
N LEU A 270 -21.65 -26.52 -1.11
CA LEU A 270 -22.22 -26.16 -2.42
C LEU A 270 -21.42 -26.83 -3.56
N ARG A 271 -20.12 -26.89 -3.43
CA ARG A 271 -19.23 -27.58 -4.39
C ARG A 271 -19.53 -29.07 -4.50
N ARG A 272 -19.87 -29.72 -3.37
CA ARG A 272 -20.29 -31.12 -3.34
C ARG A 272 -21.69 -31.33 -3.86
N ALA A 273 -22.63 -30.44 -3.56
CA ALA A 273 -24.02 -30.50 -4.05
C ALA A 273 -24.10 -30.34 -5.58
N LEU A 274 -23.28 -29.47 -6.16
CA LEU A 274 -23.23 -29.24 -7.60
C LEU A 274 -22.41 -30.30 -8.37
N GLY A 275 -21.54 -31.02 -7.68
CA GLY A 275 -20.74 -32.13 -8.27
C GLY A 275 -21.48 -33.46 -8.37
N GLY A 276 -22.70 -33.57 -7.82
CA GLY A 276 -23.58 -34.74 -7.97
C GLY A 276 -24.48 -34.59 -9.18
N ASN A 277 -24.60 -35.65 -9.97
CA ASN A 277 -25.42 -35.76 -11.22
C ASN A 277 -26.93 -35.67 -10.99
N SER A 278 -27.41 -34.91 -10.03
CA SER A 278 -28.87 -34.75 -9.78
C SER A 278 -29.40 -33.56 -10.57
N GLY A 279 -30.28 -33.85 -11.57
CA GLY A 279 -30.97 -32.85 -12.35
C GLY A 279 -31.72 -31.88 -11.44
N PHE A 280 -31.25 -30.66 -11.42
CA PHE A 280 -31.93 -29.55 -10.74
C PHE A 280 -33.04 -29.02 -11.67
N ASP A 281 -34.29 -29.18 -11.27
CA ASP A 281 -35.47 -28.68 -11.97
C ASP A 281 -35.61 -27.16 -11.69
N ALA A 282 -36.24 -26.42 -12.58
CA ALA A 282 -36.48 -24.98 -12.50
C ALA A 282 -37.18 -24.53 -11.19
N GLN A 283 -37.88 -25.44 -10.52
CA GLN A 283 -38.51 -25.21 -9.22
C GLN A 283 -37.52 -24.99 -8.08
N HIS A 284 -36.26 -25.30 -8.25
CA HIS A 284 -35.20 -25.18 -7.23
C HIS A 284 -34.33 -23.91 -7.35
N THR A 285 -34.64 -23.04 -8.34
CA THR A 285 -33.86 -21.80 -8.59
C THR A 285 -33.82 -20.88 -7.36
N ASN A 286 -34.90 -20.80 -6.60
CA ASN A 286 -34.97 -19.98 -5.39
C ASN A 286 -34.04 -20.53 -4.28
N VAL A 287 -34.03 -21.85 -4.10
CA VAL A 287 -33.12 -22.50 -3.13
C VAL A 287 -31.66 -22.34 -3.54
N LEU A 288 -31.37 -22.41 -4.84
CA LEU A 288 -30.04 -22.17 -5.37
C LEU A 288 -29.60 -20.73 -5.19
N SER A 289 -30.47 -19.72 -5.42
CA SER A 289 -30.11 -18.33 -5.21
C SER A 289 -29.77 -18.04 -3.75
N GLU A 290 -30.55 -18.58 -2.81
CA GLU A 290 -30.26 -18.45 -1.36
C GLU A 290 -28.92 -19.10 -0.98
N LEU A 291 -28.57 -20.25 -1.57
CA LEU A 291 -27.29 -20.90 -1.33
C LEU A 291 -26.12 -20.11 -1.93
N VAL A 292 -26.32 -19.55 -3.14
CA VAL A 292 -25.34 -18.70 -3.80
C VAL A 292 -25.06 -17.44 -2.98
N LEU A 293 -26.10 -16.76 -2.48
CA LEU A 293 -25.98 -15.55 -1.67
C LEU A 293 -25.22 -15.77 -0.35
N LYS A 294 -25.19 -17.00 0.17
CA LYS A 294 -24.36 -17.36 1.34
C LYS A 294 -22.87 -17.44 1.04
N ASP A 295 -22.47 -17.52 -0.23
CA ASP A 295 -21.09 -17.54 -0.66
C ASP A 295 -20.76 -16.30 -1.49
N MET A 296 -20.15 -15.29 -0.84
CA MET A 296 -19.82 -14.02 -1.49
C MET A 296 -18.93 -14.19 -2.73
N ALA A 297 -18.01 -15.15 -2.69
CA ALA A 297 -17.13 -15.41 -3.83
C ALA A 297 -17.91 -15.88 -5.05
N LEU A 298 -18.84 -16.80 -4.85
CA LEU A 298 -19.70 -17.32 -5.92
C LEU A 298 -20.69 -16.24 -6.41
N THR A 299 -21.28 -15.50 -5.48
CA THR A 299 -22.18 -14.37 -5.79
C THR A 299 -21.51 -13.37 -6.74
N LEU A 300 -20.32 -12.90 -6.37
CA LEU A 300 -19.56 -11.93 -7.16
C LEU A 300 -19.11 -12.51 -8.51
N GLU A 301 -18.70 -13.78 -8.55
CA GLU A 301 -18.29 -14.44 -9.79
C GLU A 301 -19.47 -14.61 -10.78
N LEU A 302 -20.65 -14.94 -10.28
CA LEU A 302 -21.86 -15.01 -11.12
C LEU A 302 -22.25 -13.66 -11.68
N LEU A 303 -22.29 -12.61 -10.85
CA LEU A 303 -22.58 -11.24 -11.31
C LEU A 303 -21.61 -10.80 -12.40
N ARG A 304 -20.32 -11.03 -12.18
CA ARG A 304 -19.27 -10.70 -13.14
C ARG A 304 -19.48 -11.42 -14.47
N ARG A 305 -19.73 -12.74 -14.45
CA ARG A 305 -19.91 -13.55 -15.66
C ARG A 305 -21.12 -13.14 -16.46
N VAL A 306 -22.27 -12.96 -15.81
CA VAL A 306 -23.51 -12.59 -16.48
C VAL A 306 -23.39 -11.23 -17.13
N ASN A 307 -22.89 -10.23 -16.41
CA ASN A 307 -22.77 -8.87 -16.95
C ASN A 307 -21.72 -8.79 -18.07
N ASN A 308 -20.62 -9.54 -17.97
CA ASN A 308 -19.65 -9.65 -19.08
C ASN A 308 -20.24 -10.33 -20.31
N ALA A 309 -21.01 -11.40 -20.14
CA ALA A 309 -21.66 -12.10 -21.27
C ALA A 309 -22.66 -11.21 -21.99
N LEU A 310 -23.47 -10.46 -21.24
CA LEU A 310 -24.42 -9.49 -21.82
C LEU A 310 -23.69 -8.42 -22.64
N ARG A 311 -22.62 -7.88 -22.13
CA ARG A 311 -21.84 -6.85 -22.84
C ARG A 311 -21.21 -7.39 -24.12
N GLN A 312 -20.69 -8.62 -24.11
CA GLN A 312 -20.13 -9.27 -25.31
C GLN A 312 -21.19 -9.49 -26.38
N GLN A 313 -22.46 -9.66 -25.99
CA GLN A 313 -23.60 -9.77 -26.91
C GLN A 313 -24.12 -8.40 -27.37
N GLY A 314 -23.49 -7.30 -27.04
CA GLY A 314 -23.87 -5.96 -27.45
C GLY A 314 -25.03 -5.35 -26.66
N HIS A 315 -25.46 -5.95 -25.56
CA HIS A 315 -26.51 -5.40 -24.71
C HIS A 315 -25.96 -4.19 -23.94
N GLN A 316 -26.49 -3.01 -24.20
CA GLN A 316 -26.22 -1.78 -23.47
C GLN A 316 -27.25 -1.51 -22.36
N GLY A 317 -27.95 -2.54 -21.89
CA GLY A 317 -28.95 -2.42 -20.84
C GLY A 317 -28.42 -2.36 -19.45
N GLU A 318 -29.30 -2.23 -18.45
CA GLU A 318 -28.98 -2.22 -17.02
C GLU A 318 -28.27 -3.52 -16.61
N ALA A 319 -27.33 -3.38 -15.68
CA ALA A 319 -26.61 -4.52 -15.11
C ALA A 319 -27.57 -5.43 -14.31
N ILE A 320 -27.34 -6.72 -14.39
CA ILE A 320 -28.10 -7.70 -13.62
C ILE A 320 -27.55 -7.76 -12.20
N LEU A 321 -28.37 -7.31 -11.25
CA LEU A 321 -28.13 -7.36 -9.81
C LEU A 321 -29.14 -8.28 -9.09
N ASN A 322 -29.50 -9.40 -9.72
CA ASN A 322 -30.38 -10.39 -9.12
C ASN A 322 -29.85 -11.78 -9.45
N ILE A 323 -29.60 -12.60 -8.44
CA ILE A 323 -28.98 -13.93 -8.61
C ILE A 323 -29.92 -14.91 -9.27
N GLN A 324 -31.22 -14.86 -8.99
CA GLN A 324 -32.20 -15.73 -9.67
C GLN A 324 -32.18 -15.48 -11.17
N ARG A 325 -32.20 -14.20 -11.58
CA ARG A 325 -32.12 -13.81 -12.99
C ARG A 325 -30.77 -14.21 -13.61
N ALA A 326 -29.69 -14.04 -12.86
CA ALA A 326 -28.34 -14.46 -13.27
C ALA A 326 -28.31 -15.98 -13.54
N LEU A 327 -28.83 -16.79 -12.62
CA LEU A 327 -28.91 -18.25 -12.77
C LEU A 327 -29.78 -18.69 -13.96
N GLN A 328 -30.91 -18.02 -14.19
CA GLN A 328 -31.75 -18.28 -15.36
C GLN A 328 -31.03 -18.02 -16.69
N MET A 329 -30.16 -17.02 -16.74
CA MET A 329 -29.42 -16.66 -17.96
C MET A 329 -28.24 -17.58 -18.26
N ILE A 330 -27.45 -17.97 -17.26
CA ILE A 330 -26.26 -18.79 -17.47
C ILE A 330 -26.52 -20.29 -17.35
N GLY A 331 -27.67 -20.69 -16.78
CA GLY A 331 -28.01 -22.08 -16.53
C GLY A 331 -27.08 -22.79 -15.55
N LEU A 332 -27.28 -24.10 -15.41
CA LEU A 332 -26.47 -24.94 -14.54
C LEU A 332 -25.04 -25.07 -15.04
N ASP A 333 -24.80 -25.12 -16.34
CA ASP A 333 -23.45 -25.20 -16.91
C ASP A 333 -22.62 -23.95 -16.59
N GLY A 334 -23.24 -22.77 -16.68
CA GLY A 334 -22.61 -21.52 -16.28
C GLY A 334 -22.31 -21.46 -14.78
N LEU A 335 -23.21 -22.00 -13.96
CA LEU A 335 -22.99 -22.11 -12.51
C LEU A 335 -21.82 -23.08 -12.18
N HIS A 336 -21.80 -24.26 -12.83
CA HIS A 336 -20.69 -25.22 -12.70
C HIS A 336 -19.35 -24.58 -13.12
N ALA A 337 -19.34 -23.87 -14.24
CA ALA A 337 -18.16 -23.15 -14.71
C ALA A 337 -17.72 -22.06 -13.71
N ALA A 338 -18.65 -21.35 -13.07
CA ALA A 338 -18.34 -20.37 -12.04
C ALA A 338 -17.69 -21.03 -10.81
N VAL A 339 -18.29 -22.10 -10.28
CA VAL A 339 -17.79 -22.83 -9.12
C VAL A 339 -16.43 -23.46 -9.38
N SER A 340 -16.17 -23.96 -10.57
CA SER A 340 -14.89 -24.60 -10.93
C SER A 340 -13.71 -23.64 -10.94
N THR A 341 -13.95 -22.33 -11.18
CA THR A 341 -12.90 -21.31 -11.21
C THR A 341 -12.55 -20.76 -9.81
N LEU A 342 -13.43 -20.96 -8.82
CA LEU A 342 -13.21 -20.47 -7.48
C LEU A 342 -12.18 -21.32 -6.72
N LYS A 343 -11.25 -20.66 -6.04
CA LYS A 343 -10.33 -21.30 -5.11
C LYS A 343 -11.07 -21.69 -3.82
N PRO A 344 -10.79 -22.84 -3.23
CA PRO A 344 -11.36 -23.20 -1.93
C PRO A 344 -10.74 -22.32 -0.82
N TRP A 345 -11.50 -22.09 0.25
CA TRP A 345 -11.02 -21.41 1.45
C TRP A 345 -9.80 -22.12 2.07
N PRO A 346 -8.78 -21.42 2.56
CA PRO A 346 -8.61 -19.98 2.60
C PRO A 346 -7.89 -19.36 1.38
N GLY A 347 -7.75 -20.09 0.27
CA GLY A 347 -7.03 -19.64 -0.91
C GLY A 347 -5.52 -19.55 -0.67
N VAL A 348 -4.95 -18.36 -0.90
CA VAL A 348 -3.50 -18.09 -0.72
C VAL A 348 -3.15 -17.47 0.64
N LEU A 349 -4.15 -17.30 1.53
CA LEU A 349 -3.96 -16.59 2.79
C LEU A 349 -3.29 -17.46 3.87
N GLN A 350 -2.47 -16.81 4.69
CA GLN A 350 -2.02 -17.36 5.97
C GLN A 350 -3.20 -17.40 6.98
N PRO A 351 -3.17 -18.30 7.98
CA PRO A 351 -4.30 -18.50 8.90
C PRO A 351 -4.82 -17.23 9.57
N GLN A 352 -3.94 -16.35 10.02
CA GLN A 352 -4.33 -15.09 10.68
C GLN A 352 -5.00 -14.12 9.70
N ALA A 353 -4.50 -14.00 8.47
CA ALA A 353 -5.10 -13.18 7.44
C ALA A 353 -6.46 -13.75 6.99
N ALA A 354 -6.59 -15.08 6.94
CA ALA A 354 -7.85 -15.75 6.64
C ALA A 354 -8.93 -15.45 7.70
N GLU A 355 -8.61 -15.48 9.00
CA GLU A 355 -9.56 -15.12 10.04
C GLU A 355 -9.97 -13.63 9.97
N ARG A 356 -9.04 -12.73 9.65
CA ARG A 356 -9.39 -11.31 9.41
C ARG A 356 -10.34 -11.15 8.22
N LEU A 357 -10.06 -11.78 7.09
CA LEU A 357 -10.97 -11.75 5.93
C LEU A 357 -12.34 -12.31 6.29
N LYS A 358 -12.41 -13.42 7.04
CA LYS A 358 -13.66 -14.01 7.50
C LYS A 358 -14.48 -13.04 8.36
N THR A 359 -13.83 -12.29 9.25
CA THR A 359 -14.48 -11.24 10.06
C THR A 359 -15.07 -10.15 9.16
N VAL A 360 -14.31 -9.68 8.15
CA VAL A 360 -14.82 -8.70 7.18
C VAL A 360 -16.01 -9.27 6.40
N MET A 361 -15.94 -10.51 5.93
CA MET A 361 -17.05 -11.15 5.21
C MET A 361 -18.30 -11.29 6.09
N GLN A 362 -18.16 -11.68 7.35
CA GLN A 362 -19.27 -11.77 8.31
C GLN A 362 -19.93 -10.41 8.55
N ARG A 363 -19.13 -9.35 8.71
CA ARG A 363 -19.62 -7.97 8.85
C ARG A 363 -20.39 -7.51 7.61
N VAL A 364 -19.87 -7.80 6.42
CA VAL A 364 -20.55 -7.47 5.14
C VAL A 364 -21.87 -8.26 5.00
N ALA A 365 -21.88 -9.55 5.34
CA ALA A 365 -23.09 -10.35 5.33
C ALA A 365 -24.15 -9.77 6.28
N LYS A 366 -23.76 -9.40 7.49
CA LYS A 366 -24.63 -8.78 8.47
C LYS A 366 -25.20 -7.44 8.00
N ALA A 367 -24.38 -6.60 7.39
CA ALA A 367 -24.84 -5.34 6.79
C ALA A 367 -25.82 -5.60 5.64
N GLY A 368 -25.62 -6.66 4.85
CA GLY A 368 -26.55 -7.11 3.82
C GLY A 368 -27.92 -7.51 4.41
N GLU A 369 -27.96 -8.29 5.49
CA GLU A 369 -29.20 -8.64 6.20
C GLU A 369 -29.93 -7.39 6.73
N VAL A 370 -29.20 -6.45 7.28
CA VAL A 370 -29.74 -5.16 7.76
C VAL A 370 -30.33 -4.37 6.58
N ALA A 371 -29.63 -4.29 5.45
CA ALA A 371 -30.13 -3.61 4.25
C ALA A 371 -31.43 -4.25 3.71
N GLN A 372 -31.52 -5.58 3.73
CA GLN A 372 -32.76 -6.29 3.38
C GLN A 372 -33.94 -5.93 4.29
N ALA A 373 -33.68 -5.78 5.60
CA ALA A 373 -34.68 -5.35 6.56
C ALA A 373 -35.10 -3.88 6.39
N LEU A 374 -34.17 -3.01 6.00
CA LEU A 374 -34.36 -1.57 5.79
C LEU A 374 -34.91 -1.24 4.39
N ARG A 375 -34.97 -2.20 3.48
CA ARG A 375 -35.33 -1.92 2.09
C ARG A 375 -36.69 -1.21 1.97
N PRO A 376 -36.80 -0.23 1.10
CA PRO A 376 -38.07 0.42 0.81
C PRO A 376 -39.08 -0.55 0.19
N ALA A 377 -40.37 -0.32 0.41
CA ALA A 377 -41.43 -1.16 -0.16
C ALA A 377 -41.35 -1.17 -1.68
N GLY A 378 -41.48 -2.36 -2.29
CA GLY A 378 -41.44 -2.55 -3.75
C GLY A 378 -40.05 -2.86 -4.32
N TYR A 379 -38.99 -2.76 -3.56
CA TYR A 379 -37.63 -3.12 -4.00
C TYR A 379 -37.27 -4.56 -3.68
N ASP A 380 -36.45 -5.15 -4.55
CA ASP A 380 -35.96 -6.52 -4.41
C ASP A 380 -34.97 -6.63 -3.25
N SER A 381 -35.16 -7.61 -2.38
CA SER A 381 -34.27 -7.84 -1.23
C SER A 381 -32.88 -8.33 -1.63
N GLU A 382 -32.77 -9.08 -2.74
CA GLU A 382 -31.46 -9.50 -3.27
C GLU A 382 -30.65 -8.31 -3.75
N VAL A 383 -31.28 -7.37 -4.46
CA VAL A 383 -30.61 -6.17 -4.99
C VAL A 383 -30.00 -5.34 -3.85
N THR A 384 -30.75 -5.09 -2.75
CA THR A 384 -30.24 -4.35 -1.62
C THR A 384 -29.06 -5.06 -0.95
N PHE A 385 -29.10 -6.37 -0.81
CA PHE A 385 -28.02 -7.18 -0.29
C PHE A 385 -26.77 -7.09 -1.17
N LEU A 386 -26.93 -7.21 -2.49
CA LEU A 386 -25.84 -7.16 -3.45
C LEU A 386 -25.15 -5.79 -3.50
N ILE A 387 -25.91 -4.70 -3.36
CA ILE A 387 -25.34 -3.35 -3.29
C ILE A 387 -24.43 -3.21 -2.06
N VAL A 388 -24.81 -3.76 -0.90
CA VAL A 388 -23.95 -3.78 0.27
C VAL A 388 -22.63 -4.52 0.01
N ILE A 389 -22.68 -5.68 -0.65
CA ILE A 389 -21.46 -6.41 -1.03
C ILE A 389 -20.58 -5.54 -1.95
N LEU A 390 -21.18 -4.88 -2.95
CA LEU A 390 -20.48 -4.01 -3.89
C LEU A 390 -19.88 -2.77 -3.21
N GLN A 391 -20.56 -2.18 -2.22
CA GLN A 391 -20.02 -1.09 -1.39
C GLN A 391 -18.83 -1.52 -0.54
N ASN A 392 -18.66 -2.81 -0.32
CA ASN A 392 -17.51 -3.38 0.42
C ASN A 392 -16.51 -4.11 -0.48
N LEU A 393 -16.70 -4.07 -1.81
CA LEU A 393 -15.89 -4.82 -2.76
C LEU A 393 -14.39 -4.50 -2.61
N GLY A 394 -14.05 -3.22 -2.50
CA GLY A 394 -12.67 -2.78 -2.28
C GLY A 394 -12.09 -3.39 -0.99
N ARG A 395 -12.84 -3.36 0.12
CA ARG A 395 -12.40 -3.89 1.43
C ARG A 395 -12.21 -5.40 1.40
N LEU A 396 -13.12 -6.13 0.76
CA LEU A 396 -13.05 -7.59 0.62
C LEU A 396 -11.82 -8.01 -0.18
N LEU A 397 -11.63 -7.39 -1.36
CA LEU A 397 -10.54 -7.73 -2.25
C LEU A 397 -9.18 -7.26 -1.72
N LEU A 398 -9.12 -6.10 -1.07
CA LEU A 398 -7.93 -5.63 -0.36
C LEU A 398 -7.52 -6.63 0.72
N SER A 399 -8.47 -7.05 1.57
CA SER A 399 -8.19 -7.99 2.67
C SER A 399 -7.70 -9.36 2.18
N TYR A 400 -8.13 -9.79 0.98
CA TYR A 400 -7.68 -11.05 0.38
C TYR A 400 -6.35 -10.94 -0.35
N HIS A 401 -6.17 -9.89 -1.16
CA HIS A 401 -5.01 -9.78 -2.04
C HIS A 401 -3.83 -9.02 -1.44
N LEU A 402 -4.12 -8.10 -0.52
CA LEU A 402 -3.15 -7.22 0.13
C LEU A 402 -3.36 -7.23 1.67
N PRO A 403 -3.28 -8.43 2.32
CA PRO A 403 -3.63 -8.60 3.73
C PRO A 403 -2.75 -7.79 4.68
N ASP A 404 -1.50 -7.52 4.30
CA ASP A 404 -0.57 -6.71 5.11
C ASP A 404 -0.94 -5.23 5.04
N ASP A 405 -1.33 -4.74 3.86
CA ASP A 405 -1.79 -3.36 3.68
C ASP A 405 -3.12 -3.14 4.42
N ALA A 406 -4.05 -4.11 4.33
CA ALA A 406 -5.31 -4.08 5.10
C ALA A 406 -5.07 -4.06 6.62
N LEU A 407 -4.13 -4.86 7.12
CA LEU A 407 -3.74 -4.87 8.53
C LEU A 407 -3.14 -3.53 8.94
N GLN A 408 -2.31 -2.95 8.10
CA GLN A 408 -1.68 -1.66 8.37
C GLN A 408 -2.71 -0.52 8.41
N MET A 409 -3.70 -0.52 7.51
CA MET A 409 -4.83 0.42 7.60
C MET A 409 -5.56 0.25 8.93
N GLN A 410 -5.86 -0.98 9.34
CA GLN A 410 -6.54 -1.26 10.61
C GLN A 410 -5.75 -0.72 11.81
N HIS A 411 -4.43 -0.87 11.84
CA HIS A 411 -3.58 -0.31 12.89
C HIS A 411 -3.62 1.22 12.93
N LEU A 412 -3.67 1.89 11.77
CA LEU A 412 -3.77 3.34 11.70
C LEU A 412 -5.12 3.87 12.17
N MET A 413 -6.17 3.10 11.99
CA MET A 413 -7.52 3.45 12.43
C MET A 413 -7.71 3.25 13.94
N GLN A 414 -6.88 2.44 14.59
CA GLN A 414 -6.90 2.29 16.05
C GLN A 414 -6.38 3.56 16.72
N ALA A 415 -7.06 3.97 17.81
CA ALA A 415 -6.59 5.08 18.60
C ALA A 415 -5.16 4.81 19.11
N PRO A 416 -4.23 5.76 18.98
CA PRO A 416 -2.91 5.62 19.55
C PRO A 416 -2.97 5.63 21.08
N GLU A 417 -1.86 5.24 21.74
CA GLU A 417 -1.82 5.29 23.20
C GLU A 417 -1.93 6.75 23.71
N PRO A 418 -2.71 6.98 24.78
CA PRO A 418 -2.81 8.31 25.37
C PRO A 418 -1.43 8.85 25.77
N THR A 419 -1.23 10.14 25.50
CA THR A 419 -0.03 10.89 25.95
C THR A 419 -0.48 12.03 26.84
N GLU A 420 0.44 12.62 27.62
CA GLU A 420 0.14 13.79 28.46
C GLU A 420 -0.44 14.97 27.65
N ASP A 421 0.02 15.15 26.40
CA ASP A 421 -0.44 16.21 25.50
C ASP A 421 -1.75 15.84 24.77
N GLN A 422 -2.12 14.56 24.71
CA GLN A 422 -3.32 14.05 24.05
C GLN A 422 -3.94 12.91 24.85
N PRO A 423 -4.75 13.22 25.87
CA PRO A 423 -5.34 12.21 26.76
C PRO A 423 -6.42 11.35 26.08
N GLN A 424 -7.02 11.80 24.98
CA GLN A 424 -8.00 11.07 24.18
C GLN A 424 -7.61 11.12 22.68
N PRO A 425 -6.58 10.37 22.27
CA PRO A 425 -6.20 10.34 20.88
C PRO A 425 -7.25 9.59 20.05
N VAL A 426 -7.54 10.10 18.85
CA VAL A 426 -8.43 9.45 17.87
C VAL A 426 -7.58 8.81 16.78
N GLY A 427 -7.93 7.59 16.37
CA GLY A 427 -7.33 6.94 15.23
C GLY A 427 -7.62 7.67 13.91
N MET A 428 -6.94 7.30 12.84
CA MET A 428 -7.23 7.86 11.52
C MET A 428 -8.61 7.39 11.04
N SER A 429 -9.29 8.24 10.24
CA SER A 429 -10.44 7.78 9.47
C SER A 429 -10.00 6.72 8.44
N GLU A 430 -10.92 5.84 8.02
CA GLU A 430 -10.62 4.84 6.99
C GLU A 430 -10.07 5.49 5.71
N GLN A 431 -10.64 6.62 5.29
CA GLN A 431 -10.20 7.36 4.13
C GLN A 431 -8.74 7.85 4.28
N ALA A 432 -8.38 8.45 5.41
CA ALA A 432 -7.02 8.90 5.67
C ALA A 432 -6.03 7.72 5.74
N ALA A 433 -6.43 6.60 6.36
CA ALA A 433 -5.62 5.39 6.43
C ALA A 433 -5.42 4.76 5.03
N ALA A 434 -6.47 4.73 4.19
CA ALA A 434 -6.40 4.24 2.82
C ALA A 434 -5.44 5.08 1.97
N TYR A 435 -5.56 6.40 2.00
CA TYR A 435 -4.60 7.28 1.31
C TYR A 435 -3.17 7.08 1.80
N ALA A 436 -2.99 6.92 3.11
CA ALA A 436 -1.66 6.74 3.69
C ALA A 436 -1.00 5.39 3.33
N VAL A 437 -1.79 4.33 3.08
CA VAL A 437 -1.27 2.98 2.77
C VAL A 437 -1.29 2.69 1.28
N LEU A 438 -2.39 3.06 0.59
CA LEU A 438 -2.66 2.66 -0.80
C LEU A 438 -2.44 3.81 -1.79
N GLY A 439 -2.42 5.07 -1.33
CA GLY A 439 -2.40 6.26 -2.18
C GLY A 439 -3.76 6.62 -2.79
N CYS A 440 -4.81 5.88 -2.50
CA CYS A 440 -6.19 6.15 -2.94
C CYS A 440 -7.19 5.77 -1.84
N ASP A 441 -8.42 6.27 -1.92
CA ASP A 441 -9.50 5.89 -1.00
C ASP A 441 -10.19 4.57 -1.40
N MET A 442 -11.00 4.04 -0.48
CA MET A 442 -11.70 2.77 -0.68
C MET A 442 -12.80 2.87 -1.75
N ASP A 443 -13.41 4.03 -1.94
CA ASP A 443 -14.45 4.25 -2.96
C ASP A 443 -13.83 4.29 -4.37
N THR A 444 -12.67 4.94 -4.51
CA THR A 444 -11.89 4.91 -5.75
C THR A 444 -11.48 3.48 -6.11
N LEU A 445 -10.99 2.71 -5.13
CA LEU A 445 -10.66 1.31 -5.32
C LEU A 445 -11.89 0.48 -5.73
N GLY A 446 -13.01 0.62 -5.02
CA GLY A 446 -14.27 -0.06 -5.33
C GLY A 446 -14.80 0.31 -6.72
N THR A 447 -14.72 1.60 -7.09
CA THR A 447 -15.16 2.08 -8.42
C THR A 447 -14.28 1.51 -9.54
N ALA A 448 -12.97 1.46 -9.37
CA ALA A 448 -12.07 0.85 -10.36
C ALA A 448 -12.39 -0.64 -10.57
N LEU A 449 -12.72 -1.36 -9.49
CA LEU A 449 -13.10 -2.77 -9.57
C LEU A 449 -14.44 -2.99 -10.26
N THR A 450 -15.46 -2.18 -9.97
CA THR A 450 -16.77 -2.26 -10.63
C THR A 450 -16.67 -1.93 -12.12
N LYS A 451 -15.82 -0.96 -12.48
CA LYS A 451 -15.47 -0.62 -13.86
C LYS A 451 -14.73 -1.76 -14.57
N TYR A 452 -13.76 -2.37 -13.91
CA TYR A 452 -13.03 -3.53 -14.43
C TYR A 452 -13.95 -4.72 -14.69
N TRP A 453 -15.01 -4.89 -13.88
CA TRP A 453 -16.03 -5.92 -14.09
C TRP A 453 -17.14 -5.49 -15.04
N HIS A 454 -17.08 -4.29 -15.60
CA HIS A 454 -18.05 -3.74 -16.54
C HIS A 454 -19.50 -3.72 -16.03
N LEU A 455 -19.71 -3.40 -14.76
CA LEU A 455 -21.04 -3.42 -14.15
C LEU A 455 -21.93 -2.21 -14.47
N GLY A 456 -21.49 -1.26 -15.28
CA GLY A 456 -22.27 -0.09 -15.69
C GLY A 456 -22.28 1.06 -14.65
N ASP A 457 -22.71 2.25 -15.11
CA ASP A 457 -22.58 3.50 -14.35
C ASP A 457 -23.49 3.55 -13.11
N ASP A 458 -24.70 2.99 -13.19
CA ASP A 458 -25.63 2.96 -12.07
C ASP A 458 -25.10 2.11 -10.93
N VAL A 459 -24.51 0.95 -11.24
CA VAL A 459 -23.86 0.10 -10.24
C VAL A 459 -22.65 0.76 -9.66
N MET A 460 -21.85 1.48 -10.47
CA MET A 460 -20.73 2.26 -9.98
C MET A 460 -21.19 3.37 -9.02
N ARG A 461 -22.32 4.03 -9.28
CA ARG A 461 -22.89 5.02 -8.34
C ARG A 461 -23.35 4.36 -7.05
N MET A 462 -24.06 3.23 -7.12
CA MET A 462 -24.58 2.49 -5.96
C MET A 462 -23.45 1.89 -5.10
N SER A 463 -22.31 1.51 -5.69
CA SER A 463 -21.17 0.92 -4.98
C SER A 463 -20.37 1.91 -4.12
N ARG A 464 -20.59 3.21 -4.26
CA ARG A 464 -19.96 4.23 -3.43
C ARG A 464 -20.76 4.45 -2.15
N ARG A 465 -20.13 4.31 -1.00
CA ARG A 465 -20.77 4.67 0.27
C ARG A 465 -21.03 6.17 0.35
N LEU A 466 -22.02 6.57 1.14
CA LEU A 466 -22.18 7.97 1.52
C LEU A 466 -21.09 8.37 2.52
N PRO A 467 -20.55 9.59 2.43
CA PRO A 467 -19.62 10.08 3.44
C PRO A 467 -20.36 10.26 4.78
N VAL A 468 -19.73 9.78 5.86
CA VAL A 468 -20.33 9.84 7.22
C VAL A 468 -20.59 11.27 7.68
N ASP A 469 -19.69 12.20 7.33
CA ASP A 469 -19.75 13.61 7.73
C ASP A 469 -20.52 14.50 6.74
N GLY A 470 -21.08 13.92 5.68
CA GLY A 470 -21.78 14.64 4.62
C GLY A 470 -23.28 14.80 4.90
N PRO A 471 -23.93 15.89 4.41
CA PRO A 471 -25.37 16.05 4.48
C PRO A 471 -26.06 14.97 3.64
N VAL A 472 -27.02 14.27 4.21
CA VAL A 472 -27.87 13.32 3.47
C VAL A 472 -29.01 14.08 2.84
N HIS A 473 -29.08 14.06 1.51
CA HIS A 473 -30.18 14.67 0.75
C HIS A 473 -31.28 13.63 0.45
N LYS A 474 -32.51 14.12 0.20
CA LYS A 474 -33.58 13.24 -0.25
C LYS A 474 -33.17 12.59 -1.57
N ALA A 475 -33.32 11.26 -1.65
CA ALA A 475 -33.05 10.52 -2.87
C ALA A 475 -33.91 11.06 -4.03
N MET A 476 -33.28 11.30 -5.16
CA MET A 476 -33.94 11.83 -6.37
C MET A 476 -34.31 10.72 -7.37
N ASP A 477 -33.66 9.58 -7.28
CA ASP A 477 -33.88 8.40 -8.12
C ASP A 477 -33.72 7.10 -7.30
N ASP A 478 -34.08 5.97 -7.92
CA ASP A 478 -34.01 4.64 -7.32
C ASP A 478 -32.57 4.24 -6.99
N VAL A 479 -31.61 4.63 -7.79
CA VAL A 479 -30.18 4.38 -7.61
C VAL A 479 -29.69 5.02 -6.33
N GLU A 480 -30.05 6.29 -6.11
CA GLU A 480 -29.66 7.01 -4.90
C GLU A 480 -30.37 6.45 -3.66
N LEU A 481 -31.65 6.07 -3.76
CA LEU A 481 -32.38 5.48 -2.65
C LEU A 481 -31.78 4.15 -2.21
N LEU A 482 -31.42 3.29 -3.15
CA LEU A 482 -30.78 2.00 -2.87
C LEU A 482 -29.36 2.20 -2.32
N ARG A 483 -28.61 3.18 -2.84
CA ARG A 483 -27.31 3.58 -2.34
C ARG A 483 -27.37 4.04 -0.87
N GLN A 484 -28.34 4.91 -0.55
CA GLN A 484 -28.58 5.40 0.83
C GLN A 484 -28.94 4.26 1.78
N THR A 485 -29.83 3.37 1.36
CA THR A 485 -30.23 2.20 2.15
C THR A 485 -29.04 1.29 2.48
N ALA A 486 -28.20 0.98 1.50
CA ALA A 486 -27.02 0.15 1.68
C ALA A 486 -25.95 0.85 2.55
N SER A 487 -25.75 2.17 2.36
CA SER A 487 -24.82 2.94 3.17
C SER A 487 -25.23 2.99 4.65
N LEU A 488 -26.52 3.26 4.91
CA LEU A 488 -27.07 3.24 6.27
C LEU A 488 -26.91 1.87 6.95
N ALA A 489 -27.16 0.78 6.22
CA ALA A 489 -26.98 -0.57 6.74
C ALA A 489 -25.51 -0.86 7.12
N ASN A 490 -24.57 -0.42 6.28
CA ASN A 490 -23.14 -0.50 6.59
C ASN A 490 -22.77 0.28 7.84
N GLU A 491 -23.22 1.53 7.96
CA GLU A 491 -22.94 2.38 9.13
C GLU A 491 -23.51 1.81 10.41
N LEU A 492 -24.74 1.30 10.39
CA LEU A 492 -25.34 0.66 11.55
C LEU A 492 -24.49 -0.51 12.04
N VAL A 493 -24.06 -1.38 11.14
CA VAL A 493 -23.20 -2.51 11.53
C VAL A 493 -21.82 -2.03 11.99
N ASP A 494 -21.27 -1.00 11.35
CA ASP A 494 -20.00 -0.40 11.73
C ASP A 494 -20.04 0.19 13.15
N CYS A 495 -21.13 0.86 13.53
CA CYS A 495 -21.33 1.40 14.88
C CYS A 495 -21.54 0.33 15.96
N PHE A 496 -22.19 -0.78 15.65
CA PHE A 496 -22.49 -1.84 16.64
C PHE A 496 -21.44 -2.96 16.70
N SER A 497 -20.48 -2.98 15.79
CA SER A 497 -19.38 -3.97 15.75
C SER A 497 -18.13 -3.49 16.51
N LEU A 498 -18.16 -2.33 17.10
CA LEU A 498 -17.17 -1.79 18.02
C LEU A 498 -17.44 -2.33 19.43
#